data_13ce675a6b040a733e7c0074ebb17860
#
_entry.id   13ce675a6b040a733e7c0074ebb17860
#
_cell.length_a   1.000
_cell.length_b   1.000
_cell.length_c   1.000
_cell.angle_alpha   90.00
_cell.angle_beta   90.00
_cell.angle_gamma   90.00
#
_symmetry.space_group_name_H-M   'P 1'
#
loop_
_entity.id
_entity.type
_entity.pdbx_description
1 polymer ?
#
loop_
_entity_poly.entity_id
_entity_poly.type
_entity_poly.pdbx_seq_one_letter_code
_entity_poly.pdbx_strand_id
1 'polypeptide(L)'
;MLDIKFVRDNPDAVKENIKKKFQDAKLPLVDEVIEKDAKYRECLKEVESLKAARNKLSKANGPLFGQLKKCTDEAQKAQLQAQIDANNAAVKADADKMAELEAEEAKLADRIQEIMYTIPQMIDPSVPIGPDDTYNVEAQRFGEPVVPDFPIPYHTEIMESFDGIDMDAAGRVAGNGFYYLLGNIARLHEAVLAYARDFMIDKGFTYVIPPFMMHGNVVQGVMSFPEMDAMMYKIEGEDLYLIGTSEHTMIGRFIDQTLDEATLPLTLTSYSPCFRKEKGAHGIEERGIYRIHQFEKQEMIVVCRPEESADWYEKLWKNSVELFRSMEIPVRQL
;
A
#
# COMPACT_ATOMS: atom_id res chain seq x y z
N MET A 1 4.58 -5.00 0.20
CA MET A 1 5.17 -5.75 -0.95
C MET A 1 6.53 -6.29 -0.51
N LEU A 2 6.85 -7.55 -0.86
CA LEU A 2 8.18 -8.11 -0.60
C LEU A 2 9.24 -7.41 -1.45
N ASP A 3 10.50 -7.41 -0.98
CA ASP A 3 11.63 -6.99 -1.81
C ASP A 3 11.88 -8.05 -2.90
N ILE A 4 12.02 -7.63 -4.16
CA ILE A 4 12.31 -8.51 -5.29
C ILE A 4 13.63 -9.29 -5.10
N LYS A 5 14.61 -8.68 -4.43
CA LYS A 5 15.86 -9.35 -4.09
C LYS A 5 15.59 -10.51 -3.12
N PHE A 6 14.75 -10.30 -2.11
CA PHE A 6 14.36 -11.36 -1.17
C PHE A 6 13.68 -12.52 -1.89
N VAL A 7 12.74 -12.23 -2.81
CA VAL A 7 12.04 -13.27 -3.59
C VAL A 7 13.01 -14.06 -4.45
N ARG A 8 13.96 -13.38 -5.09
CA ARG A 8 15.00 -14.01 -5.92
C ARG A 8 15.95 -14.88 -5.12
N ASP A 9 16.38 -14.40 -3.95
CA ASP A 9 17.37 -15.08 -3.13
C ASP A 9 16.75 -16.21 -2.28
N ASN A 10 15.42 -16.20 -2.05
CA ASN A 10 14.69 -17.14 -1.21
C ASN A 10 13.38 -17.66 -1.84
N PRO A 11 13.40 -18.17 -3.08
CA PRO A 11 12.17 -18.56 -3.79
C PRO A 11 11.38 -19.66 -3.08
N ASP A 12 12.06 -20.65 -2.49
CA ASP A 12 11.41 -21.76 -1.79
C ASP A 12 10.69 -21.27 -0.51
N ALA A 13 11.30 -20.36 0.24
CA ALA A 13 10.66 -19.79 1.41
C ALA A 13 9.40 -18.98 1.05
N VAL A 14 9.43 -18.24 -0.07
CA VAL A 14 8.26 -17.52 -0.58
C VAL A 14 7.16 -18.48 -1.02
N LYS A 15 7.51 -19.55 -1.74
CA LYS A 15 6.55 -20.60 -2.16
C LYS A 15 5.93 -21.31 -0.95
N GLU A 16 6.73 -21.62 0.06
CA GLU A 16 6.22 -22.22 1.30
C GLU A 16 5.26 -21.28 2.03
N ASN A 17 5.59 -19.99 2.10
CA ASN A 17 4.71 -18.98 2.67
C ASN A 17 3.36 -18.87 1.92
N ILE A 18 3.38 -18.93 0.59
CA ILE A 18 2.17 -18.97 -0.25
C ILE A 18 1.28 -20.16 0.13
N LYS A 19 1.88 -21.36 0.33
CA LYS A 19 1.16 -22.55 0.77
C LYS A 19 0.57 -22.41 2.17
N LYS A 20 1.34 -21.86 3.11
CA LYS A 20 0.86 -21.58 4.48
C LYS A 20 -0.35 -20.64 4.50
N LYS A 21 -0.48 -19.79 3.49
CA LYS A 21 -1.62 -18.86 3.30
C LYS A 21 -2.73 -19.43 2.41
N PHE A 22 -2.68 -20.70 2.05
CA PHE A 22 -3.69 -21.39 1.20
C PHE A 22 -3.90 -20.69 -0.16
N GLN A 23 -2.83 -20.16 -0.77
CA GLN A 23 -2.88 -19.39 -2.01
C GLN A 23 -2.09 -20.08 -3.15
N ASP A 24 -2.17 -21.38 -3.26
CA ASP A 24 -1.38 -22.22 -4.18
C ASP A 24 -1.43 -21.78 -5.64
N ALA A 25 -2.53 -21.16 -6.07
CA ALA A 25 -2.66 -20.56 -7.40
C ALA A 25 -1.59 -19.51 -7.71
N LYS A 26 -0.95 -18.93 -6.69
CA LYS A 26 0.11 -17.93 -6.84
C LYS A 26 1.52 -18.51 -6.93
N LEU A 27 1.70 -19.81 -6.73
CA LEU A 27 3.02 -20.46 -6.77
C LEU A 27 3.79 -20.21 -8.08
N PRO A 28 3.16 -20.28 -9.28
CA PRO A 28 3.87 -20.04 -10.53
C PRO A 28 4.39 -18.61 -10.68
N LEU A 29 3.77 -17.63 -9.98
CA LEU A 29 4.15 -16.22 -10.05
C LEU A 29 5.56 -15.99 -9.48
N VAL A 30 6.03 -16.83 -8.55
CA VAL A 30 7.38 -16.71 -7.98
C VAL A 30 8.43 -17.00 -9.05
N ASP A 31 8.25 -18.06 -9.84
CA ASP A 31 9.18 -18.39 -10.92
C ASP A 31 9.08 -17.36 -12.06
N GLU A 32 7.86 -16.94 -12.41
CA GLU A 32 7.64 -15.92 -13.43
C GLU A 32 8.33 -14.60 -13.09
N VAL A 33 8.22 -14.13 -11.86
CA VAL A 33 8.82 -12.83 -11.48
C VAL A 33 10.34 -12.91 -11.49
N ILE A 34 10.94 -14.03 -11.09
CA ILE A 34 12.39 -14.23 -11.12
C ILE A 34 12.92 -14.23 -12.56
N GLU A 35 12.21 -14.91 -13.48
CA GLU A 35 12.56 -14.93 -14.90
C GLU A 35 12.48 -13.52 -15.51
N LYS A 36 11.38 -12.78 -15.22
CA LYS A 36 11.19 -11.43 -15.73
C LYS A 36 12.19 -10.43 -15.15
N ASP A 37 12.52 -10.55 -13.86
CA ASP A 37 13.56 -9.71 -13.23
C ASP A 37 14.95 -9.96 -13.86
N ALA A 38 15.26 -11.20 -14.20
CA ALA A 38 16.51 -11.51 -14.90
C ALA A 38 16.57 -10.82 -16.27
N LYS A 39 15.50 -10.89 -17.07
CA LYS A 39 15.38 -10.22 -18.36
C LYS A 39 15.40 -8.71 -18.24
N TYR A 40 14.69 -8.16 -17.26
CA TYR A 40 14.69 -6.72 -16.98
C TYR A 40 16.09 -6.18 -16.70
N ARG A 41 16.85 -6.86 -15.84
CA ARG A 41 18.24 -6.47 -15.55
C ARG A 41 19.19 -6.63 -16.73
N GLU A 42 18.93 -7.59 -17.62
CA GLU A 42 19.68 -7.72 -18.87
C GLU A 42 19.38 -6.57 -19.84
N CYS A 43 18.09 -6.20 -20.02
CA CYS A 43 17.68 -5.03 -20.82
C CYS A 43 18.32 -3.75 -20.30
N LEU A 44 18.27 -3.49 -18.98
CA LEU A 44 18.91 -2.32 -18.38
C LEU A 44 20.41 -2.24 -18.70
N LYS A 45 21.13 -3.37 -18.53
CA LYS A 45 22.56 -3.43 -18.82
C LYS A 45 22.87 -3.17 -20.30
N GLU A 46 22.03 -3.66 -21.21
CA GLU A 46 22.20 -3.44 -22.64
C GLU A 46 21.90 -1.99 -23.02
N VAL A 47 20.83 -1.38 -22.47
CA VAL A 47 20.51 0.04 -22.66
C VAL A 47 21.64 0.94 -22.16
N GLU A 48 22.20 0.67 -20.98
CA GLU A 48 23.34 1.42 -20.45
C GLU A 48 24.57 1.31 -21.37
N SER A 49 24.85 0.11 -21.88
CA SER A 49 25.95 -0.13 -22.81
C SER A 49 25.78 0.65 -24.11
N LEU A 50 24.57 0.65 -24.69
CA LEU A 50 24.24 1.41 -25.90
C LEU A 50 24.32 2.92 -25.64
N LYS A 51 23.85 3.41 -24.49
CA LYS A 51 24.00 4.82 -24.09
C LYS A 51 25.48 5.22 -24.00
N ALA A 52 26.33 4.39 -23.43
CA ALA A 52 27.78 4.62 -23.37
C ALA A 52 28.42 4.61 -24.75
N ALA A 53 28.10 3.66 -25.63
CA ALA A 53 28.59 3.57 -26.99
C ALA A 53 28.19 4.80 -27.82
N ARG A 54 26.91 5.18 -27.78
CA ARG A 54 26.38 6.38 -28.42
C ARG A 54 27.12 7.65 -28.00
N ASN A 55 27.36 7.82 -26.71
CA ASN A 55 28.07 8.98 -26.18
C ASN A 55 29.53 9.01 -26.65
N LYS A 56 30.19 7.84 -26.74
CA LYS A 56 31.55 7.71 -27.26
C LYS A 56 31.63 8.09 -28.74
N LEU A 57 30.72 7.58 -29.56
CA LEU A 57 30.66 7.90 -31.00
C LEU A 57 30.35 9.38 -31.26
N SER A 58 29.39 9.94 -30.51
CA SER A 58 29.07 11.38 -30.61
C SER A 58 30.24 12.27 -30.24
N LYS A 59 31.01 11.91 -29.17
CA LYS A 59 32.24 12.63 -28.82
C LYS A 59 33.33 12.48 -29.85
N ALA A 60 33.45 11.33 -30.53
CA ALA A 60 34.44 11.11 -31.58
C ALA A 60 34.19 11.96 -32.84
N ASN A 61 32.93 12.30 -33.12
CA ASN A 61 32.58 13.14 -34.27
C ASN A 61 33.06 14.59 -34.12
N GLY A 62 33.17 15.13 -32.91
CA GLY A 62 33.62 16.52 -32.69
C GLY A 62 34.98 16.84 -33.33
N PRO A 63 36.06 16.09 -33.01
CA PRO A 63 37.36 16.25 -33.67
C PRO A 63 37.32 16.04 -35.18
N LEU A 64 36.53 15.06 -35.68
CA LEU A 64 36.38 14.78 -37.11
C LEU A 64 35.75 15.96 -37.87
N PHE A 65 34.72 16.59 -37.31
CA PHE A 65 34.14 17.82 -37.86
C PHE A 65 35.13 18.97 -37.84
N GLY A 66 35.96 19.09 -36.81
CA GLY A 66 37.03 20.08 -36.72
C GLY A 66 38.11 19.89 -37.79
N GLN A 67 38.50 18.65 -38.09
CA GLN A 67 39.44 18.30 -39.16
C GLN A 67 38.83 18.51 -40.54
N LEU A 68 37.58 18.09 -40.75
CA LEU A 68 36.86 18.27 -42.01
C LEU A 68 36.78 19.74 -42.43
N LYS A 69 36.52 20.64 -41.49
CA LYS A 69 36.48 22.10 -41.76
C LYS A 69 37.83 22.71 -42.14
N LYS A 70 38.94 22.12 -41.71
CA LYS A 70 40.29 22.61 -41.97
C LYS A 70 40.97 21.90 -43.15
N CYS A 71 40.42 20.80 -43.64
CA CYS A 71 41.01 19.99 -44.68
C CYS A 71 40.80 20.65 -46.04
N THR A 72 41.85 20.73 -46.86
CA THR A 72 41.83 21.27 -48.25
C THR A 72 41.96 20.19 -49.31
N ASP A 73 42.33 18.96 -48.91
CA ASP A 73 42.45 17.79 -49.79
C ASP A 73 41.08 17.09 -49.95
N GLU A 74 40.58 17.00 -51.17
CA GLU A 74 39.26 16.41 -51.49
C GLU A 74 39.20 14.92 -51.16
N ALA A 75 40.28 14.15 -51.34
CA ALA A 75 40.29 12.72 -51.00
C ALA A 75 40.20 12.51 -49.49
N GLN A 76 40.91 13.34 -48.71
CA GLN A 76 40.89 13.29 -47.25
C GLN A 76 39.57 13.80 -46.69
N LYS A 77 38.92 14.81 -47.29
CA LYS A 77 37.57 15.25 -46.92
C LYS A 77 36.54 14.12 -47.11
N ALA A 78 36.59 13.43 -48.24
CA ALA A 78 35.68 12.30 -48.52
C ALA A 78 35.84 11.18 -47.47
N GLN A 79 37.07 10.91 -47.04
CA GLN A 79 37.35 9.90 -45.99
C GLN A 79 36.83 10.32 -44.63
N LEU A 80 37.04 11.58 -44.21
CA LEU A 80 36.53 12.11 -42.95
C LEU A 80 35.00 12.15 -42.95
N GLN A 81 34.37 12.55 -44.06
CA GLN A 81 32.92 12.52 -44.19
C GLN A 81 32.36 11.10 -44.09
N ALA A 82 32.96 10.12 -44.76
CA ALA A 82 32.54 8.73 -44.70
C ALA A 82 32.63 8.17 -43.25
N GLN A 83 33.64 8.58 -42.48
CA GLN A 83 33.81 8.18 -41.10
C GLN A 83 32.74 8.82 -40.17
N ILE A 84 32.41 10.10 -40.42
CA ILE A 84 31.30 10.77 -39.70
C ILE A 84 29.97 10.11 -40.03
N ASP A 85 29.72 9.80 -41.30
CA ASP A 85 28.48 9.17 -41.76
C ASP A 85 28.33 7.75 -41.18
N ALA A 86 29.41 6.98 -41.11
CA ALA A 86 29.45 5.67 -40.47
C ALA A 86 29.14 5.78 -38.94
N ASN A 87 29.75 6.75 -38.26
CA ASN A 87 29.45 6.98 -36.83
C ASN A 87 27.99 7.40 -36.60
N ASN A 88 27.45 8.27 -37.49
CA ASN A 88 26.06 8.72 -37.40
C ASN A 88 25.08 7.56 -37.68
N ALA A 89 25.39 6.68 -38.63
CA ALA A 89 24.59 5.48 -38.89
C ALA A 89 24.59 4.52 -37.72
N ALA A 90 25.75 4.32 -37.06
CA ALA A 90 25.86 3.51 -35.84
C ALA A 90 25.07 4.15 -34.68
N VAL A 91 25.18 5.45 -34.46
CA VAL A 91 24.41 6.20 -33.47
C VAL A 91 22.90 6.03 -33.67
N LYS A 92 22.46 6.06 -34.94
CA LYS A 92 21.03 5.85 -35.25
C LYS A 92 20.59 4.41 -34.97
N ALA A 93 21.37 3.42 -35.41
CA ALA A 93 21.07 2.01 -35.15
C ALA A 93 21.03 1.71 -33.64
N ASP A 94 21.97 2.27 -32.86
CA ASP A 94 21.96 2.17 -31.38
C ASP A 94 20.74 2.84 -30.77
N ALA A 95 20.27 3.97 -31.35
CA ALA A 95 19.07 4.67 -30.85
C ALA A 95 17.80 3.87 -31.14
N ASP A 96 17.66 3.28 -32.33
CA ASP A 96 16.52 2.45 -32.68
C ASP A 96 16.45 1.20 -31.79
N LYS A 97 17.57 0.50 -31.59
CA LYS A 97 17.67 -0.66 -30.70
C LYS A 97 17.38 -0.29 -29.23
N MET A 98 17.85 0.87 -28.81
CA MET A 98 17.60 1.36 -27.44
C MET A 98 16.12 1.62 -27.21
N ALA A 99 15.40 2.20 -28.19
CA ALA A 99 13.96 2.42 -28.08
C ALA A 99 13.17 1.09 -27.96
N GLU A 100 13.58 0.05 -28.69
CA GLU A 100 12.97 -1.29 -28.57
C GLU A 100 13.21 -1.90 -27.18
N LEU A 101 14.43 -1.80 -26.66
CA LEU A 101 14.79 -2.31 -25.33
C LEU A 101 14.10 -1.53 -24.21
N GLU A 102 14.01 -0.20 -24.31
CA GLU A 102 13.29 0.63 -23.32
C GLU A 102 11.79 0.32 -23.31
N ALA A 103 11.19 0.00 -24.48
CA ALA A 103 9.80 -0.46 -24.54
C ALA A 103 9.60 -1.85 -23.92
N GLU A 104 10.56 -2.75 -24.07
CA GLU A 104 10.52 -4.08 -23.43
C GLU A 104 10.78 -3.97 -21.93
N GLU A 105 11.72 -3.12 -21.50
CA GLU A 105 11.99 -2.79 -20.10
C GLU A 105 10.73 -2.32 -19.40
N ALA A 106 9.98 -1.38 -19.98
CA ALA A 106 8.74 -0.87 -19.42
C ALA A 106 7.70 -1.99 -19.21
N LYS A 107 7.50 -2.87 -20.20
CA LYS A 107 6.58 -4.00 -20.10
C LYS A 107 7.00 -5.00 -19.01
N LEU A 108 8.29 -5.27 -18.89
CA LEU A 108 8.83 -6.14 -17.86
C LEU A 108 8.65 -5.53 -16.48
N ALA A 109 8.93 -4.23 -16.32
CA ALA A 109 8.73 -3.50 -15.07
C ALA A 109 7.28 -3.54 -14.60
N ASP A 110 6.33 -3.24 -15.50
CA ASP A 110 4.89 -3.28 -15.21
C ASP A 110 4.46 -4.68 -14.74
N ARG A 111 4.89 -5.73 -15.47
CA ARG A 111 4.53 -7.11 -15.13
C ARG A 111 5.16 -7.58 -13.82
N ILE A 112 6.41 -7.22 -13.56
CA ILE A 112 7.09 -7.50 -12.28
C ILE A 112 6.30 -6.84 -11.15
N GLN A 113 5.91 -5.59 -11.30
CA GLN A 113 5.15 -4.86 -10.29
C GLN A 113 3.78 -5.52 -9.99
N GLU A 114 3.02 -5.91 -11.03
CA GLU A 114 1.76 -6.63 -10.88
C GLU A 114 1.92 -7.93 -10.07
N ILE A 115 2.95 -8.72 -10.41
CA ILE A 115 3.23 -9.98 -9.70
C ILE A 115 3.62 -9.69 -8.25
N MET A 116 4.51 -8.72 -8.02
CA MET A 116 4.98 -8.37 -6.68
C MET A 116 3.84 -7.84 -5.78
N TYR A 117 2.85 -7.14 -6.32
CA TYR A 117 1.64 -6.79 -5.59
C TYR A 117 0.76 -8.00 -5.25
N THR A 118 0.85 -9.07 -6.03
CA THR A 118 0.04 -10.29 -5.86
C THR A 118 0.67 -11.29 -4.87
N ILE A 119 2.00 -11.35 -4.78
CA ILE A 119 2.72 -12.23 -3.86
C ILE A 119 2.48 -11.74 -2.42
N PRO A 120 1.98 -12.62 -1.51
CA PRO A 120 1.67 -12.21 -0.14
C PRO A 120 2.92 -11.95 0.70
N GLN A 121 2.80 -11.07 1.69
CA GLN A 121 3.83 -10.85 2.71
C GLN A 121 4.11 -12.13 3.50
N MET A 122 5.34 -12.25 4.02
CA MET A 122 5.73 -13.38 4.86
C MET A 122 4.92 -13.40 6.15
N ILE A 123 4.41 -14.57 6.50
CA ILE A 123 3.75 -14.81 7.78
C ILE A 123 4.80 -15.00 8.87
N ASP A 124 4.58 -14.39 10.03
CA ASP A 124 5.46 -14.62 11.18
C ASP A 124 5.34 -16.06 11.69
N PRO A 125 6.44 -16.71 12.11
CA PRO A 125 6.41 -18.07 12.61
C PRO A 125 5.50 -18.30 13.84
N SER A 126 5.20 -17.26 14.61
CA SER A 126 4.31 -17.34 15.78
C SER A 126 2.83 -17.38 15.42
N VAL A 127 2.47 -17.02 14.17
CA VAL A 127 1.07 -16.98 13.75
C VAL A 127 0.55 -18.38 13.45
N PRO A 128 -0.58 -18.81 14.05
CA PRO A 128 -1.24 -20.08 13.75
C PRO A 128 -1.59 -20.19 12.27
N ILE A 129 -1.41 -21.39 11.72
CA ILE A 129 -1.74 -21.65 10.31
C ILE A 129 -3.16 -22.17 10.21
N GLY A 130 -4.00 -21.48 9.45
CA GLY A 130 -5.39 -21.85 9.22
C GLY A 130 -5.96 -21.17 7.97
N PRO A 131 -6.98 -21.77 7.32
CA PRO A 131 -7.58 -21.24 6.10
C PRO A 131 -8.46 -20.00 6.33
N ASP A 132 -8.99 -19.83 7.53
CA ASP A 132 -9.92 -18.76 7.91
C ASP A 132 -9.84 -18.41 9.40
N ASP A 133 -10.66 -17.49 9.87
CA ASP A 133 -10.69 -16.94 11.23
C ASP A 133 -11.14 -17.95 12.31
N THR A 134 -11.75 -19.08 11.92
CA THR A 134 -12.11 -20.14 12.87
C THR A 134 -10.88 -20.84 13.47
N TYR A 135 -9.71 -20.67 12.83
CA TYR A 135 -8.41 -21.19 13.30
C TYR A 135 -7.67 -20.21 14.22
N ASN A 136 -8.23 -19.01 14.47
CA ASN A 136 -7.62 -18.06 15.39
C ASN A 136 -7.54 -18.65 16.80
N VAL A 137 -6.40 -18.43 17.44
CA VAL A 137 -6.12 -18.91 18.80
C VAL A 137 -6.04 -17.73 19.74
N GLU A 138 -6.82 -17.78 20.84
CA GLU A 138 -6.74 -16.75 21.88
C GLU A 138 -5.35 -16.78 22.53
N ALA A 139 -4.55 -15.75 22.28
CA ALA A 139 -3.20 -15.63 22.84
C ALA A 139 -3.20 -15.03 24.24
N GLN A 140 -4.02 -14.01 24.48
CA GLN A 140 -4.10 -13.30 25.77
C GLN A 140 -5.51 -12.75 26.01
N ARG A 141 -5.85 -12.59 27.30
CA ARG A 141 -7.10 -11.97 27.75
C ARG A 141 -6.81 -10.90 28.82
N PHE A 142 -7.50 -9.77 28.73
CA PHE A 142 -7.36 -8.62 29.61
C PHE A 142 -8.74 -8.23 30.15
N GLY A 143 -9.01 -8.60 31.40
CA GLY A 143 -10.31 -8.45 32.08
C GLY A 143 -11.34 -9.51 31.68
N GLU A 144 -12.30 -9.71 32.55
CA GLU A 144 -13.38 -10.64 32.30
C GLU A 144 -14.65 -9.89 31.89
N PRO A 145 -15.38 -10.38 30.85
CA PRO A 145 -16.65 -9.78 30.47
C PRO A 145 -17.69 -10.03 31.58
N VAL A 146 -18.43 -8.98 31.91
CA VAL A 146 -19.61 -9.12 32.80
C VAL A 146 -20.79 -9.47 31.91
N VAL A 147 -21.28 -10.70 32.03
CA VAL A 147 -22.47 -11.16 31.31
C VAL A 147 -23.67 -11.01 32.27
N PRO A 148 -24.62 -10.09 31.98
CA PRO A 148 -25.80 -9.92 32.81
C PRO A 148 -26.75 -11.14 32.74
N ASP A 149 -27.61 -11.30 33.73
CA ASP A 149 -28.63 -12.36 33.79
C ASP A 149 -29.93 -12.03 33.03
N PHE A 150 -29.94 -10.92 32.30
CA PHE A 150 -31.05 -10.48 31.42
C PHE A 150 -30.63 -10.46 29.97
N PRO A 151 -31.59 -10.53 28.99
CA PRO A 151 -31.30 -10.39 27.59
C PRO A 151 -30.71 -9.02 27.29
N ILE A 152 -29.51 -9.00 26.65
CA ILE A 152 -28.89 -7.76 26.21
C ILE A 152 -29.57 -7.29 24.91
N PRO A 153 -30.17 -6.09 24.88
CA PRO A 153 -30.73 -5.54 23.65
C PRO A 153 -29.63 -5.33 22.58
N TYR A 154 -30.05 -5.37 21.32
CA TYR A 154 -29.11 -5.09 20.23
C TYR A 154 -28.67 -3.62 20.27
N HIS A 155 -27.47 -3.32 19.76
CA HIS A 155 -26.91 -1.97 19.90
C HIS A 155 -27.79 -0.87 19.31
N THR A 156 -28.48 -1.11 18.16
CA THR A 156 -29.42 -0.13 17.59
C THR A 156 -30.65 0.05 18.46
N GLU A 157 -31.17 -1.02 19.08
CA GLU A 157 -32.31 -0.95 20.03
C GLU A 157 -31.95 -0.08 21.25
N ILE A 158 -30.69 -0.20 21.72
CA ILE A 158 -30.20 0.66 22.79
C ILE A 158 -30.15 2.13 22.32
N MET A 159 -29.59 2.37 21.13
CA MET A 159 -29.51 3.74 20.58
C MET A 159 -30.89 4.35 20.35
N GLU A 160 -31.84 3.57 19.84
CA GLU A 160 -33.24 3.98 19.65
C GLU A 160 -33.91 4.36 20.97
N SER A 161 -33.63 3.62 22.08
CA SER A 161 -34.18 3.96 23.39
C SER A 161 -33.71 5.33 23.95
N PHE A 162 -32.67 5.90 23.35
CA PHE A 162 -32.15 7.25 23.65
C PHE A 162 -32.49 8.26 22.56
N ASP A 163 -33.38 7.96 21.62
CA ASP A 163 -33.63 8.76 20.42
C ASP A 163 -32.33 9.14 19.67
N GLY A 164 -31.34 8.23 19.70
CA GLY A 164 -29.96 8.49 19.34
C GLY A 164 -29.55 8.03 17.93
N ILE A 165 -30.47 7.36 17.18
CA ILE A 165 -30.19 6.88 15.83
C ILE A 165 -31.42 7.00 14.94
N ASP A 166 -31.24 7.32 13.66
CA ASP A 166 -32.30 7.32 12.63
C ASP A 166 -31.80 6.61 11.37
N MET A 167 -32.10 5.31 11.29
CA MET A 167 -31.75 4.46 10.16
C MET A 167 -32.70 4.68 8.98
N ASP A 168 -33.95 5.04 9.22
CA ASP A 168 -34.95 5.26 8.18
C ASP A 168 -34.62 6.52 7.35
N ALA A 169 -34.24 7.60 8.02
CA ALA A 169 -33.77 8.80 7.34
C ALA A 169 -32.49 8.53 6.54
N ALA A 170 -31.55 7.79 7.10
CA ALA A 170 -30.32 7.41 6.39
C ALA A 170 -30.64 6.59 5.13
N GLY A 171 -31.56 5.62 5.23
CA GLY A 171 -32.03 4.83 4.09
C GLY A 171 -32.62 5.69 2.97
N ARG A 172 -33.39 6.73 3.31
CA ARG A 172 -33.96 7.67 2.31
C ARG A 172 -32.91 8.58 1.67
N VAL A 173 -31.85 8.95 2.38
CA VAL A 173 -30.84 9.92 1.91
C VAL A 173 -29.69 9.26 1.18
N ALA A 174 -29.17 8.13 1.69
CA ALA A 174 -27.94 7.52 1.20
C ALA A 174 -28.07 6.02 0.91
N GLY A 175 -29.14 5.39 1.34
CA GLY A 175 -29.34 3.95 1.25
C GLY A 175 -28.99 3.20 2.52
N ASN A 176 -29.10 1.86 2.47
CA ASN A 176 -28.73 1.00 3.59
C ASN A 176 -27.22 1.06 3.83
N GLY A 177 -26.80 0.81 5.07
CA GLY A 177 -25.39 0.86 5.44
C GLY A 177 -24.86 2.26 5.75
N PHE A 178 -25.77 3.25 5.91
CA PHE A 178 -25.51 4.57 6.46
C PHE A 178 -26.34 4.81 7.71
N TYR A 179 -26.04 5.83 8.47
CA TYR A 179 -26.71 6.15 9.72
C TYR A 179 -26.81 7.65 9.96
N TYR A 180 -27.76 8.07 10.78
CA TYR A 180 -27.71 9.31 11.51
C TYR A 180 -27.57 9.01 13.00
N LEU A 181 -26.54 9.52 13.65
CA LEU A 181 -26.43 9.55 15.09
C LEU A 181 -26.96 10.89 15.61
N LEU A 182 -27.73 10.85 16.69
CA LEU A 182 -28.44 12.01 17.19
C LEU A 182 -28.12 12.24 18.69
N GLY A 183 -28.25 13.48 19.11
CA GLY A 183 -28.23 13.87 20.50
C GLY A 183 -27.03 13.37 21.29
N ASN A 184 -27.28 12.67 22.39
CA ASN A 184 -26.23 12.20 23.28
C ASN A 184 -25.46 10.99 22.71
N ILE A 185 -26.04 10.20 21.83
CA ILE A 185 -25.32 9.11 21.13
C ILE A 185 -24.28 9.69 20.20
N ALA A 186 -24.62 10.71 19.41
CA ALA A 186 -23.64 11.42 18.57
C ALA A 186 -22.51 12.05 19.41
N ARG A 187 -22.84 12.66 20.55
CA ARG A 187 -21.82 13.22 21.46
C ARG A 187 -20.92 12.14 22.07
N LEU A 188 -21.47 10.97 22.43
CA LEU A 188 -20.69 9.85 22.94
C LEU A 188 -19.73 9.32 21.89
N HIS A 189 -20.19 9.18 20.63
CA HIS A 189 -19.37 8.77 19.51
C HIS A 189 -18.16 9.71 19.32
N GLU A 190 -18.39 11.01 19.25
CA GLU A 190 -17.32 12.02 19.15
C GLU A 190 -16.40 12.02 20.38
N ALA A 191 -16.95 11.81 21.58
CA ALA A 191 -16.16 11.76 22.81
C ALA A 191 -15.20 10.57 22.82
N VAL A 192 -15.61 9.38 22.33
CA VAL A 192 -14.73 8.20 22.23
C VAL A 192 -13.58 8.45 21.24
N LEU A 193 -13.87 9.05 20.10
CA LEU A 193 -12.85 9.41 19.12
C LEU A 193 -11.88 10.47 19.64
N ALA A 194 -12.39 11.50 20.30
CA ALA A 194 -11.57 12.54 20.95
C ALA A 194 -10.69 11.95 22.04
N TYR A 195 -11.23 11.06 22.86
CA TYR A 195 -10.48 10.37 23.91
C TYR A 195 -9.35 9.52 23.32
N ALA A 196 -9.64 8.72 22.30
CA ALA A 196 -8.63 7.90 21.63
C ALA A 196 -7.51 8.74 21.02
N ARG A 197 -7.86 9.88 20.38
CA ARG A 197 -6.89 10.84 19.85
C ARG A 197 -5.97 11.38 20.95
N ASP A 198 -6.55 11.90 22.02
CA ASP A 198 -5.80 12.55 23.11
C ASP A 198 -4.94 11.50 23.83
N PHE A 199 -5.46 10.29 24.04
CA PHE A 199 -4.71 9.16 24.60
C PHE A 199 -3.45 8.83 23.75
N MET A 200 -3.54 8.87 22.42
CA MET A 200 -2.38 8.63 21.56
C MET A 200 -1.39 9.81 21.59
N ILE A 201 -1.87 11.05 21.68
CA ILE A 201 -1.02 12.24 21.83
C ILE A 201 -0.23 12.14 23.14
N ASP A 202 -0.88 11.74 24.24
CA ASP A 202 -0.23 11.56 25.54
C ASP A 202 0.81 10.42 25.53
N LYS A 203 0.66 9.43 24.63
CA LYS A 203 1.65 8.40 24.35
C LYS A 203 2.82 8.87 23.45
N GLY A 204 2.84 10.15 23.05
CA GLY A 204 3.90 10.74 22.25
C GLY A 204 3.70 10.63 20.73
N PHE A 205 2.49 10.27 20.26
CA PHE A 205 2.19 10.25 18.84
C PHE A 205 1.90 11.66 18.33
N THR A 206 2.45 12.00 17.17
CA THR A 206 2.12 13.24 16.48
C THR A 206 0.76 13.10 15.79
N TYR A 207 -0.21 13.97 16.16
CA TYR A 207 -1.51 13.97 15.52
C TYR A 207 -1.45 14.61 14.13
N VAL A 208 -2.06 13.95 13.15
CA VAL A 208 -2.08 14.36 11.75
C VAL A 208 -3.51 14.33 11.22
N ILE A 209 -3.92 15.37 10.50
CA ILE A 209 -5.14 15.38 9.70
C ILE A 209 -4.72 15.17 8.24
N PRO A 210 -4.96 13.98 7.66
CA PRO A 210 -4.55 13.67 6.29
C PRO A 210 -5.59 14.11 5.27
N PRO A 211 -5.26 14.12 3.96
CA PRO A 211 -6.27 14.21 2.90
C PRO A 211 -7.26 13.04 2.97
N PHE A 212 -8.54 13.30 2.75
CA PHE A 212 -9.60 12.28 2.75
C PHE A 212 -9.90 11.72 1.34
N MET A 213 -9.14 12.13 0.35
CA MET A 213 -9.10 11.58 -1.00
C MET A 213 -7.65 11.36 -1.40
N MET A 214 -7.39 10.37 -2.26
CA MET A 214 -6.05 10.01 -2.69
C MET A 214 -6.04 9.47 -4.11
N HIS A 215 -4.89 9.53 -4.76
CA HIS A 215 -4.66 8.92 -6.07
C HIS A 215 -4.61 7.40 -6.02
N GLY A 216 -4.89 6.75 -7.17
CA GLY A 216 -4.90 5.30 -7.29
C GLY A 216 -3.58 4.63 -6.93
N ASN A 217 -2.43 5.25 -7.22
CA ASN A 217 -1.11 4.71 -6.88
C ASN A 217 -0.88 4.62 -5.36
N VAL A 218 -1.47 5.54 -4.57
CA VAL A 218 -1.43 5.48 -3.10
C VAL A 218 -2.19 4.26 -2.60
N VAL A 219 -3.39 4.03 -3.14
CA VAL A 219 -4.22 2.87 -2.78
C VAL A 219 -3.52 1.56 -3.14
N GLN A 220 -2.93 1.46 -4.34
CA GLN A 220 -2.18 0.27 -4.79
C GLN A 220 -0.97 -0.05 -3.91
N GLY A 221 -0.40 0.93 -3.23
CA GLY A 221 0.70 0.72 -2.29
C GLY A 221 0.32 -0.09 -1.05
N VAL A 222 -0.97 -0.17 -0.72
CA VAL A 222 -1.47 -0.80 0.52
C VAL A 222 -2.48 -1.92 0.30
N MET A 223 -3.08 -2.05 -0.90
CA MET A 223 -4.00 -3.14 -1.24
C MET A 223 -3.87 -3.55 -2.70
N SER A 224 -4.30 -4.76 -3.03
CA SER A 224 -4.32 -5.25 -4.41
C SER A 224 -5.37 -4.53 -5.26
N PHE A 225 -5.15 -4.48 -6.57
CA PHE A 225 -6.10 -3.84 -7.50
C PHE A 225 -7.54 -4.41 -7.44
N PRO A 226 -7.75 -5.75 -7.38
CA PRO A 226 -9.09 -6.31 -7.20
C PRO A 226 -9.75 -5.87 -5.88
N GLU A 227 -9.00 -5.81 -4.78
CA GLU A 227 -9.52 -5.33 -3.49
C GLU A 227 -9.87 -3.85 -3.56
N MET A 228 -9.04 -3.04 -4.19
CA MET A 228 -9.29 -1.61 -4.40
C MET A 228 -10.62 -1.36 -5.12
N ASP A 229 -10.86 -2.05 -6.23
CA ASP A 229 -12.12 -1.91 -7.00
C ASP A 229 -13.33 -2.41 -6.21
N ALA A 230 -13.17 -3.49 -5.44
CA ALA A 230 -14.23 -4.06 -4.62
C ALA A 230 -14.61 -3.19 -3.41
N MET A 231 -13.62 -2.52 -2.79
CA MET A 231 -13.78 -1.84 -1.49
C MET A 231 -13.84 -0.32 -1.57
N MET A 232 -13.16 0.31 -2.52
CA MET A 232 -12.98 1.76 -2.55
C MET A 232 -14.02 2.47 -3.41
N TYR A 233 -14.51 3.63 -2.94
CA TYR A 233 -15.29 4.54 -3.76
C TYR A 233 -14.37 5.40 -4.62
N LYS A 234 -14.58 5.39 -5.92
CA LYS A 234 -13.85 6.20 -6.89
C LYS A 234 -14.67 7.41 -7.31
N ILE A 235 -14.04 8.56 -7.46
CA ILE A 235 -14.67 9.74 -8.07
C ILE A 235 -14.69 9.57 -9.58
N GLU A 236 -15.87 9.72 -10.16
CA GLU A 236 -16.07 9.58 -11.60
C GLU A 236 -15.34 10.70 -12.37
N GLY A 237 -14.58 10.32 -13.39
CA GLY A 237 -13.84 11.25 -14.24
C GLY A 237 -12.49 11.72 -13.68
N GLU A 238 -12.12 11.30 -12.46
CA GLU A 238 -10.88 11.69 -11.82
C GLU A 238 -10.07 10.48 -11.33
N ASP A 239 -8.74 10.64 -11.17
CA ASP A 239 -7.90 9.67 -10.45
C ASP A 239 -7.91 9.98 -8.96
N LEU A 240 -9.11 9.95 -8.36
CA LEU A 240 -9.31 10.14 -6.93
C LEU A 240 -10.22 9.07 -6.35
N TYR A 241 -9.87 8.63 -5.14
CA TYR A 241 -10.60 7.65 -4.35
C TYR A 241 -10.89 8.21 -2.98
N LEU A 242 -12.09 7.98 -2.45
CA LEU A 242 -12.40 8.30 -1.06
C LEU A 242 -11.59 7.41 -0.12
N ILE A 243 -11.19 7.98 1.01
CA ILE A 243 -10.39 7.28 2.02
C ILE A 243 -11.16 6.10 2.64
N GLY A 244 -10.54 4.93 2.67
CA GLY A 244 -11.07 3.74 3.36
C GLY A 244 -10.50 3.57 4.76
N THR A 245 -9.40 4.26 5.05
CA THR A 245 -8.70 4.40 6.32
C THR A 245 -7.60 5.45 6.17
N SER A 246 -7.30 6.21 7.22
CA SER A 246 -6.20 7.17 7.19
C SER A 246 -4.82 6.52 7.01
N GLU A 247 -4.69 5.23 7.29
CA GLU A 247 -3.49 4.44 7.02
C GLU A 247 -2.97 4.66 5.58
N HIS A 248 -3.87 4.62 4.59
CA HIS A 248 -3.49 4.78 3.18
C HIS A 248 -2.78 6.11 2.91
N THR A 249 -3.40 7.22 3.29
CA THR A 249 -2.84 8.55 3.05
C THR A 249 -1.65 8.88 3.95
N MET A 250 -1.62 8.31 5.15
CA MET A 250 -0.49 8.47 6.08
C MET A 250 0.76 7.76 5.55
N ILE A 251 0.63 6.54 5.01
CA ILE A 251 1.73 5.81 4.37
C ILE A 251 2.09 6.49 3.04
N GLY A 252 1.07 6.91 2.27
CA GLY A 252 1.25 7.63 1.01
C GLY A 252 2.05 8.93 1.14
N ARG A 253 2.08 9.56 2.31
CA ARG A 253 2.92 10.72 2.62
C ARG A 253 4.40 10.47 2.35
N PHE A 254 4.84 9.22 2.42
CA PHE A 254 6.25 8.83 2.29
C PHE A 254 6.61 8.25 0.92
N ILE A 255 5.67 8.28 -0.06
CA ILE A 255 5.97 7.83 -1.44
C ILE A 255 7.15 8.64 -2.00
N ASP A 256 8.12 7.93 -2.58
CA ASP A 256 9.33 8.49 -3.19
C ASP A 256 10.18 9.37 -2.24
N GLN A 257 10.03 9.18 -0.92
CA GLN A 257 10.84 9.87 0.07
C GLN A 257 11.95 8.96 0.60
N THR A 258 13.15 9.51 0.70
CA THR A 258 14.24 8.93 1.50
C THR A 258 14.27 9.64 2.84
N LEU A 259 14.00 8.90 3.91
CA LEU A 259 13.98 9.44 5.27
C LEU A 259 15.38 9.38 5.88
N ASP A 260 15.72 10.41 6.67
CA ASP A 260 16.92 10.38 7.49
C ASP A 260 16.70 9.39 8.66
N GLU A 261 17.59 8.41 8.78
CA GLU A 261 17.56 7.41 9.84
C GLU A 261 17.52 8.03 11.25
N ALA A 262 18.15 9.19 11.44
CA ALA A 262 18.16 9.90 12.70
C ALA A 262 16.77 10.44 13.12
N THR A 263 15.81 10.50 12.19
CA THR A 263 14.42 10.93 12.47
C THR A 263 13.49 9.79 12.88
N LEU A 264 13.95 8.55 12.79
CA LEU A 264 13.17 7.37 13.13
C LEU A 264 13.27 7.05 14.63
N PRO A 265 12.23 6.49 15.23
CA PRO A 265 10.91 6.20 14.64
C PRO A 265 10.01 7.44 14.53
N LEU A 266 9.19 7.49 13.49
CA LEU A 266 8.11 8.46 13.38
C LEU A 266 6.82 7.82 13.92
N THR A 267 6.28 8.35 15.00
CA THR A 267 5.03 7.89 15.62
C THR A 267 3.90 8.86 15.30
N LEU A 268 2.93 8.40 14.53
CA LEU A 268 1.86 9.23 13.99
C LEU A 268 0.49 8.65 14.37
N THR A 269 -0.46 9.51 14.67
CA THR A 269 -1.86 9.13 14.86
C THR A 269 -2.76 10.04 14.06
N SER A 270 -3.86 9.50 13.52
CA SER A 270 -4.77 10.29 12.71
C SER A 270 -6.21 9.81 12.81
N TYR A 271 -7.11 10.77 12.79
CA TYR A 271 -8.54 10.55 12.60
C TYR A 271 -8.91 10.67 11.13
N SER A 272 -9.83 9.82 10.67
CA SER A 272 -10.53 10.03 9.40
C SER A 272 -11.92 9.45 9.39
N PRO A 273 -12.86 10.03 8.61
CA PRO A 273 -13.98 9.28 8.09
C PRO A 273 -13.42 8.18 7.18
N CYS A 274 -14.14 7.07 7.09
CA CYS A 274 -13.78 5.93 6.25
C CYS A 274 -14.96 5.55 5.39
N PHE A 275 -14.71 5.30 4.10
CA PHE A 275 -15.74 4.95 3.13
C PHE A 275 -15.38 3.62 2.46
N ARG A 276 -16.23 2.60 2.66
CA ARG A 276 -16.03 1.26 2.08
C ARG A 276 -17.30 0.74 1.44
N LYS A 277 -17.18 0.10 0.27
CA LYS A 277 -18.32 -0.50 -0.43
C LYS A 277 -18.89 -1.74 0.27
N GLU A 278 -18.14 -2.34 1.21
CA GLU A 278 -18.52 -3.52 2.00
C GLU A 278 -19.18 -4.64 1.17
N LYS A 279 -18.72 -4.84 -0.07
CA LYS A 279 -19.24 -5.89 -0.95
C LYS A 279 -18.91 -7.27 -0.35
N GLY A 280 -19.94 -8.09 -0.17
CA GLY A 280 -19.79 -9.46 0.36
C GLY A 280 -20.09 -9.60 1.86
N ALA A 281 -20.52 -8.55 2.54
CA ALA A 281 -21.09 -8.68 3.87
C ALA A 281 -22.42 -9.45 3.79
N HIS A 282 -22.60 -10.45 4.66
CA HIS A 282 -23.81 -11.27 4.72
C HIS A 282 -24.15 -11.68 6.17
N GLY A 283 -25.44 -11.84 6.44
CA GLY A 283 -25.92 -12.37 7.72
C GLY A 283 -25.93 -11.35 8.86
N ILE A 284 -25.43 -11.72 10.04
CA ILE A 284 -25.50 -10.90 11.26
C ILE A 284 -24.71 -9.58 11.11
N GLU A 285 -23.70 -9.57 10.25
CA GLU A 285 -22.87 -8.38 10.00
C GLU A 285 -23.63 -7.27 9.26
N GLU A 286 -24.73 -7.59 8.56
CA GLU A 286 -25.59 -6.61 7.87
C GLU A 286 -26.58 -5.95 8.84
N ARG A 287 -26.75 -6.50 10.05
CA ARG A 287 -27.70 -5.97 11.02
C ARG A 287 -27.12 -4.76 11.78
N GLY A 288 -27.86 -3.65 11.78
CA GLY A 288 -27.51 -2.43 12.51
C GLY A 288 -26.36 -1.66 11.87
N ILE A 289 -25.41 -1.19 12.69
CA ILE A 289 -24.27 -0.38 12.27
C ILE A 289 -22.91 -1.07 12.50
N TYR A 290 -22.89 -2.41 12.50
CA TYR A 290 -21.66 -3.17 12.69
C TYR A 290 -20.76 -3.14 11.44
N ARG A 291 -21.35 -3.31 10.24
CA ARG A 291 -20.66 -3.23 8.95
C ARG A 291 -21.40 -2.28 8.03
N ILE A 292 -20.82 -1.13 7.79
CA ILE A 292 -21.47 0.03 7.16
C ILE A 292 -20.52 0.75 6.19
N HIS A 293 -21.11 1.50 5.26
CA HIS A 293 -20.38 2.17 4.19
C HIS A 293 -19.57 3.39 4.66
N GLN A 294 -20.00 4.01 5.77
CA GLN A 294 -19.33 5.17 6.36
C GLN A 294 -19.16 4.96 7.86
N PHE A 295 -17.94 5.10 8.36
CA PHE A 295 -17.59 5.04 9.78
C PHE A 295 -16.38 5.93 10.06
N GLU A 296 -16.01 6.13 11.30
CA GLU A 296 -14.85 6.90 11.72
C GLU A 296 -13.80 6.00 12.35
N LYS A 297 -12.53 6.41 12.20
CA LYS A 297 -11.40 5.61 12.67
C LYS A 297 -10.28 6.50 13.20
N GLN A 298 -9.71 6.10 14.34
CA GLN A 298 -8.46 6.65 14.87
C GLN A 298 -7.36 5.62 14.64
N GLU A 299 -6.31 5.99 13.89
CA GLU A 299 -5.19 5.12 13.53
C GLU A 299 -3.92 5.44 14.29
N MET A 300 -3.09 4.40 14.46
CA MET A 300 -1.70 4.52 14.88
C MET A 300 -0.79 4.04 13.76
N ILE A 301 0.17 4.86 13.35
CA ILE A 301 1.14 4.53 12.31
C ILE A 301 2.54 4.79 12.82
N VAL A 302 3.43 3.82 12.64
CA VAL A 302 4.84 3.96 12.98
C VAL A 302 5.69 3.67 11.77
N VAL A 303 6.59 4.60 11.45
CA VAL A 303 7.67 4.38 10.48
C VAL A 303 8.95 4.20 11.27
N CYS A 304 9.52 2.99 11.23
CA CYS A 304 10.68 2.59 12.01
C CYS A 304 11.67 1.81 11.15
N ARG A 305 12.82 1.46 11.71
CA ARG A 305 13.74 0.52 11.07
C ARG A 305 13.11 -0.87 10.99
N PRO A 306 13.44 -1.68 9.97
CA PRO A 306 12.86 -3.02 9.80
C PRO A 306 13.03 -3.92 11.03
N GLU A 307 14.18 -3.88 11.67
CA GLU A 307 14.52 -4.66 12.87
C GLU A 307 13.68 -4.29 14.11
N GLU A 308 13.13 -3.08 14.14
CA GLU A 308 12.31 -2.58 15.25
C GLU A 308 10.80 -2.88 15.06
N SER A 309 10.40 -3.41 13.89
CA SER A 309 8.97 -3.53 13.53
C SER A 309 8.19 -4.45 14.48
N ALA A 310 8.79 -5.56 14.94
CA ALA A 310 8.15 -6.46 15.90
C ALA A 310 7.91 -5.79 17.25
N ASP A 311 8.90 -5.03 17.76
CA ASP A 311 8.78 -4.31 19.03
C ASP A 311 7.71 -3.21 18.93
N TRP A 312 7.59 -2.55 17.78
CA TRP A 312 6.55 -1.56 17.54
C TRP A 312 5.16 -2.19 17.39
N TYR A 313 5.04 -3.36 16.77
CA TYR A 313 3.79 -4.12 16.74
C TYR A 313 3.28 -4.39 18.16
N GLU A 314 4.15 -4.89 19.05
CA GLU A 314 3.81 -5.13 20.45
C GLU A 314 3.41 -3.84 21.21
N LYS A 315 4.08 -2.72 20.96
CA LYS A 315 3.74 -1.43 21.55
C LYS A 315 2.37 -0.92 21.08
N LEU A 316 2.08 -1.02 19.77
CA LEU A 316 0.79 -0.61 19.20
C LEU A 316 -0.35 -1.49 19.76
N TRP A 317 -0.12 -2.79 19.84
CA TRP A 317 -1.04 -3.72 20.47
C TRP A 317 -1.33 -3.33 21.94
N LYS A 318 -0.30 -3.10 22.73
CA LYS A 318 -0.43 -2.67 24.14
C LYS A 318 -1.19 -1.36 24.28
N ASN A 319 -0.92 -0.39 23.43
CA ASN A 319 -1.67 0.88 23.41
C ASN A 319 -3.17 0.65 23.17
N SER A 320 -3.52 -0.24 22.24
CA SER A 320 -4.92 -0.61 22.00
C SER A 320 -5.57 -1.27 23.23
N VAL A 321 -4.89 -2.21 23.88
CA VAL A 321 -5.36 -2.83 25.11
C VAL A 321 -5.55 -1.79 26.21
N GLU A 322 -4.58 -0.93 26.45
CA GLU A 322 -4.64 0.11 27.48
C GLU A 322 -5.80 1.09 27.22
N LEU A 323 -6.01 1.51 25.96
CA LEU A 323 -7.13 2.37 25.60
C LEU A 323 -8.48 1.74 25.96
N PHE A 324 -8.73 0.50 25.51
CA PHE A 324 -10.00 -0.18 25.81
C PHE A 324 -10.15 -0.49 27.29
N ARG A 325 -9.09 -0.89 27.98
CA ARG A 325 -9.10 -1.15 29.42
C ARG A 325 -9.36 0.13 30.25
N SER A 326 -8.88 1.28 29.79
CA SER A 326 -9.18 2.57 30.43
C SER A 326 -10.67 2.95 30.35
N MET A 327 -11.40 2.38 29.40
CA MET A 327 -12.86 2.48 29.25
C MET A 327 -13.60 1.29 29.91
N GLU A 328 -12.91 0.47 30.72
CA GLU A 328 -13.42 -0.72 31.38
C GLU A 328 -13.90 -1.84 30.44
N ILE A 329 -13.53 -1.78 29.17
CA ILE A 329 -13.89 -2.79 28.16
C ILE A 329 -12.88 -3.95 28.22
N PRO A 330 -13.31 -5.21 28.43
CA PRO A 330 -12.43 -6.36 28.37
C PRO A 330 -11.96 -6.63 26.94
N VAL A 331 -10.70 -7.08 26.81
CA VAL A 331 -10.04 -7.30 25.52
C VAL A 331 -9.48 -8.70 25.45
N ARG A 332 -9.58 -9.36 24.32
CA ARG A 332 -8.84 -10.58 24.00
C ARG A 332 -8.01 -10.40 22.73
N GLN A 333 -6.83 -10.99 22.72
CA GLN A 333 -5.97 -11.10 21.56
C GLN A 333 -6.21 -12.44 20.87
N LEU A 334 -6.48 -12.41 19.60
CA LEU A 334 -6.64 -13.57 18.73
C LEU A 334 -5.45 -13.69 17.76
#